data_aa1b8ac518898bde1d07d9b5997aadf6
#
_entry.id   aa1b8ac518898bde1d07d9b5997aadf6
#
_cell.length_a   1.000
_cell.length_b   1.000
_cell.length_c   1.000
_cell.angle_alpha   90.00
_cell.angle_beta   90.00
_cell.angle_gamma   90.00
#
_symmetry.space_group_name_H-M   'P 1'
#
loop_
_entity.id
_entity.type
_entity.pdbx_description
1 polymer ?
#
loop_
_entity_poly.entity_id
_entity_poly.type
_entity_poly.pdbx_seq_one_letter_code
_entity_poly.pdbx_strand_id
1 'polypeptide(L)'
;EGLTLNTQFVYEVESQNASWHATEQSHASRTIRNAYTIYDDNGKIAYLTPRSGGMLRTTQTDGNYWTARGQANFSRTFFDKHDIAAIAGIEFRQTKLKGTKSLALGYDDQLQSSATNTVDFNVLANDWRENPYYMTELWGFPSASAALPYIYDGMGVIVEQRHRYASGYANLTYTYDERYNVFGSYRKDYADVYGLNAKFRGQPLWSVGAGWNIHRENFMYDLTWVNFLKFRFSYGATGNIYQGATSYMTATSTDLNDYTGLPMGVVTSPANPNLRWEENRTTNVGLDYSFLNYRMRGSLDFYNKDGKNIFNNRVLDPTTGFTSMVANVASIRNRGVELSLAYDWFVPGKRNNFSWTTEMTFSYNQNEVMKVHNPAATASALLSTPYREGYPVNALWSYRFAGISDQEGQEGYTMWYDENGETQRSVSSRSTDVLEFSGQTDPKTIIGLNNSLRWNGLSLNVLMTYCGGHMMRALPEYEQTYSLLMGYAPVRSYFLDAWTPENPTSHPGFGQYAAESPASEAADSDISVHHADFIKIRNVVLGYDFPVSLVRRLGVNHLALRFQVDNPGALWTRNNIGVDPETLGVRNRTSYVFGLNINL
;
A
#
# COMPACT_ATOMS: atom_id res chain seq x y z
N GLU A 1 20.89 -25.55 -35.69
CA GLU A 1 21.36 -24.18 -35.35
C GLU A 1 20.20 -23.34 -34.86
N GLY A 2 20.41 -22.56 -33.81
CA GLY A 2 19.38 -21.68 -33.22
C GLY A 2 18.67 -22.22 -31.97
N LEU A 3 18.84 -23.47 -31.60
CA LEU A 3 18.29 -24.03 -30.35
C LEU A 3 19.32 -24.04 -29.24
N THR A 4 18.93 -23.51 -28.08
CA THR A 4 19.71 -23.59 -26.83
C THR A 4 18.86 -24.17 -25.70
N LEU A 5 19.47 -25.01 -24.86
CA LEU A 5 18.85 -25.58 -23.68
C LEU A 5 19.51 -24.99 -22.45
N ASN A 6 18.72 -24.40 -21.57
CA ASN A 6 19.17 -23.80 -20.33
C ASN A 6 18.54 -24.53 -19.15
N THR A 7 19.37 -24.90 -18.19
CA THR A 7 18.93 -25.43 -16.91
C THR A 7 19.41 -24.50 -15.81
N GLN A 8 18.58 -24.22 -14.85
CA GLN A 8 18.89 -23.36 -13.72
C GLN A 8 18.39 -23.99 -12.43
N PHE A 9 19.24 -24.01 -11.45
CA PHE A 9 18.86 -24.32 -10.07
C PHE A 9 19.32 -23.19 -9.18
N VAL A 10 18.41 -22.65 -8.38
CA VAL A 10 18.66 -21.60 -7.41
C VAL A 10 18.25 -22.14 -6.05
N TYR A 11 19.14 -22.02 -5.08
CA TYR A 11 18.85 -22.27 -3.68
C TYR A 11 19.21 -21.03 -2.88
N GLU A 12 18.26 -20.53 -2.12
CA GLU A 12 18.36 -19.29 -1.37
C GLU A 12 18.01 -19.55 0.09
N VAL A 13 18.81 -19.02 0.99
CA VAL A 13 18.60 -19.06 2.44
C VAL A 13 18.51 -17.62 2.93
N GLU A 14 17.46 -17.33 3.64
CA GLU A 14 17.24 -16.06 4.32
C GLU A 14 17.22 -16.30 5.83
N SER A 15 17.89 -15.44 6.59
CA SER A 15 17.76 -15.42 8.04
C SER A 15 17.61 -13.98 8.48
N GLN A 16 16.49 -13.66 9.09
CA GLN A 16 16.18 -12.34 9.63
C GLN A 16 16.05 -12.44 11.14
N ASN A 17 16.83 -11.64 11.85
CA ASN A 17 16.73 -11.48 13.29
C ASN A 17 16.35 -10.02 13.58
N ALA A 18 15.22 -9.82 14.22
CA ALA A 18 14.78 -8.52 14.69
C ALA A 18 14.68 -8.52 16.21
N SER A 19 15.17 -7.48 16.85
CA SER A 19 15.03 -7.27 18.28
C SER A 19 14.42 -5.91 18.57
N TRP A 20 13.51 -5.87 19.52
CA TRP A 20 12.96 -4.65 20.07
C TRP A 20 13.20 -4.64 21.57
N HIS A 21 13.93 -3.63 22.03
CA HIS A 21 14.24 -3.45 23.44
C HIS A 21 13.53 -2.22 23.98
N ALA A 22 12.66 -2.42 24.94
CA ALA A 22 12.07 -1.38 25.74
C ALA A 22 12.81 -1.32 27.08
N THR A 23 13.53 -0.24 27.32
CA THR A 23 14.28 -0.05 28.57
C THR A 23 13.32 -0.04 29.78
N GLU A 24 13.84 -0.25 30.97
CA GLU A 24 13.05 -0.21 32.21
C GLU A 24 12.24 1.07 32.36
N GLN A 25 12.78 2.19 31.91
CA GLN A 25 12.18 3.51 32.03
C GLN A 25 11.24 3.88 30.88
N SER A 26 11.15 3.03 29.86
CA SER A 26 10.27 3.27 28.72
C SER A 26 8.79 3.24 29.15
N HIS A 27 7.96 3.97 28.39
CA HIS A 27 6.51 3.95 28.57
C HIS A 27 5.97 2.51 28.53
N ALA A 28 6.40 1.70 27.54
CA ALA A 28 5.93 0.32 27.37
C ALA A 28 6.22 -0.56 28.60
N SER A 29 7.45 -0.53 29.15
CA SER A 29 7.81 -1.32 30.31
C SER A 29 7.07 -0.87 31.58
N ARG A 30 6.90 0.45 31.74
CA ARG A 30 6.15 1.02 32.89
C ARG A 30 4.67 0.71 32.81
N THR A 31 4.07 0.81 31.61
CA THR A 31 2.66 0.50 31.39
C THR A 31 2.34 -0.93 31.78
N ILE A 32 3.14 -1.90 31.31
CA ILE A 32 2.93 -3.32 31.66
C ILE A 32 3.14 -3.55 33.15
N ARG A 33 4.19 -2.98 33.74
CA ARG A 33 4.41 -3.12 35.17
C ARG A 33 3.26 -2.57 36.00
N ASN A 34 2.78 -1.37 35.66
CA ASN A 34 1.67 -0.74 36.38
C ASN A 34 0.36 -1.51 36.21
N ALA A 35 0.09 -2.02 35.00
CA ALA A 35 -1.10 -2.82 34.72
C ALA A 35 -1.19 -4.09 35.57
N TYR A 36 -0.04 -4.63 35.99
CA TYR A 36 0.04 -5.86 36.80
C TYR A 36 0.60 -5.59 38.20
N THR A 37 0.39 -4.40 38.73
CA THR A 37 0.70 -4.06 40.11
C THR A 37 -0.57 -4.22 40.95
N ILE A 38 -0.51 -5.00 42.01
CA ILE A 38 -1.62 -5.33 42.88
C ILE A 38 -1.26 -5.03 44.35
N TYR A 39 -2.26 -5.06 45.22
CA TYR A 39 -2.00 -5.18 46.68
C TYR A 39 -2.07 -6.65 47.08
N ASP A 40 -1.11 -7.09 47.90
CA ASP A 40 -1.16 -8.39 48.54
C ASP A 40 -2.17 -8.42 49.70
N ASP A 41 -2.41 -9.60 50.27
CA ASP A 41 -3.34 -9.82 51.37
C ASP A 41 -3.05 -8.98 52.64
N ASN A 42 -1.85 -8.38 52.71
CA ASN A 42 -1.41 -7.50 53.80
C ASN A 42 -1.51 -6.01 53.43
N GLY A 43 -2.06 -5.68 52.27
CA GLY A 43 -2.18 -4.33 51.77
C GLY A 43 -0.85 -3.71 51.29
N LYS A 44 0.17 -4.53 50.98
CA LYS A 44 1.43 -4.06 50.41
C LYS A 44 1.41 -4.21 48.90
N ILE A 45 2.12 -3.30 48.20
CA ILE A 45 2.28 -3.34 46.76
C ILE A 45 3.06 -4.59 46.38
N ALA A 46 2.47 -5.42 45.50
CA ALA A 46 3.06 -6.58 44.90
C ALA A 46 3.05 -6.41 43.36
N TYR A 47 4.02 -7.04 42.68
CA TYR A 47 4.18 -6.96 41.25
C TYR A 47 4.06 -8.36 40.67
N LEU A 48 3.12 -8.56 39.76
CA LEU A 48 2.96 -9.83 39.03
C LEU A 48 3.93 -9.96 37.86
N THR A 49 4.55 -8.84 37.45
CA THR A 49 5.66 -8.80 36.48
C THR A 49 6.96 -8.39 37.18
N PRO A 50 8.13 -8.61 36.56
CA PRO A 50 9.41 -8.22 37.18
C PRO A 50 9.43 -6.73 37.59
N ARG A 51 9.85 -6.50 38.82
CA ARG A 51 9.91 -5.16 39.40
C ARG A 51 10.92 -4.23 38.73
N SER A 52 12.00 -4.80 38.18
CA SER A 52 13.09 -4.07 37.53
C SER A 52 13.40 -4.68 36.16
N GLY A 53 14.16 -3.95 35.37
CA GLY A 53 14.51 -4.34 34.00
C GLY A 53 13.44 -3.95 32.98
N GLY A 54 13.80 -4.07 31.73
CA GLY A 54 12.96 -3.75 30.58
C GLY A 54 12.29 -4.98 29.95
N MET A 55 11.98 -4.86 28.67
CA MET A 55 11.46 -5.94 27.86
C MET A 55 12.32 -6.10 26.61
N LEU A 56 12.65 -7.33 26.26
CA LEU A 56 13.29 -7.66 24.99
C LEU A 56 12.38 -8.60 24.21
N ARG A 57 11.90 -8.14 23.06
CA ARG A 57 11.20 -8.97 22.08
C ARG A 57 12.17 -9.35 20.98
N THR A 58 12.28 -10.63 20.67
CA THR A 58 13.07 -11.12 19.55
C THR A 58 12.16 -11.85 18.57
N THR A 59 12.38 -11.62 17.29
CA THR A 59 11.73 -12.34 16.20
C THR A 59 12.82 -12.88 15.30
N GLN A 60 12.84 -14.19 15.14
CA GLN A 60 13.72 -14.87 14.18
C GLN A 60 12.84 -15.44 13.07
N THR A 61 13.24 -15.22 11.84
CA THR A 61 12.59 -15.77 10.66
C THR A 61 13.64 -16.37 9.74
N ASP A 62 13.52 -17.66 9.46
CA ASP A 62 14.40 -18.41 8.59
C ASP A 62 13.62 -18.89 7.36
N GLY A 63 14.10 -18.49 6.17
CA GLY A 63 13.55 -18.86 4.87
C GLY A 63 14.46 -19.81 4.11
N ASN A 64 13.87 -20.82 3.48
CA ASN A 64 14.54 -21.70 2.54
C ASN A 64 13.72 -21.75 1.25
N TYR A 65 14.34 -21.32 0.16
CA TYR A 65 13.70 -21.23 -1.14
C TYR A 65 14.54 -22.00 -2.17
N TRP A 66 13.87 -22.73 -3.01
CA TRP A 66 14.56 -23.30 -4.17
C TRP A 66 13.69 -23.21 -5.40
N THR A 67 14.34 -23.02 -6.55
CA THR A 67 13.73 -22.99 -7.86
C THR A 67 14.57 -23.84 -8.83
N ALA A 68 13.90 -24.76 -9.51
CA ALA A 68 14.50 -25.55 -10.59
C ALA A 68 13.75 -25.22 -11.89
N ARG A 69 14.48 -24.84 -12.93
CA ARG A 69 13.95 -24.47 -14.24
C ARG A 69 14.69 -25.20 -15.35
N GLY A 70 13.93 -25.72 -16.30
CA GLY A 70 14.43 -26.20 -17.58
C GLY A 70 13.77 -25.42 -18.73
N GLN A 71 14.57 -24.88 -19.65
CA GLN A 71 14.08 -24.03 -20.72
C GLN A 71 14.79 -24.29 -22.03
N ALA A 72 14.03 -24.42 -23.11
CA ALA A 72 14.50 -24.42 -24.47
C ALA A 72 14.24 -23.06 -25.12
N ASN A 73 15.25 -22.51 -25.78
CA ASN A 73 15.12 -21.27 -26.56
C ASN A 73 15.50 -21.60 -28.01
N PHE A 74 14.68 -21.11 -28.91
CA PHE A 74 14.89 -21.20 -30.34
C PHE A 74 14.86 -19.80 -30.94
N SER A 75 15.85 -19.44 -31.74
CA SER A 75 15.85 -18.17 -32.49
C SER A 75 16.55 -18.39 -33.82
N ARG A 76 15.83 -18.08 -34.91
CA ARG A 76 16.38 -18.22 -36.26
C ARG A 76 15.66 -17.29 -37.25
N THR A 77 16.46 -16.70 -38.13
CA THR A 77 15.97 -15.98 -39.33
C THR A 77 15.98 -16.90 -40.52
N PHE A 78 14.86 -16.97 -41.24
CA PHE A 78 14.71 -17.74 -42.47
C PHE A 78 14.50 -16.78 -43.66
N PHE A 79 15.17 -17.05 -44.76
CA PHE A 79 15.07 -16.27 -46.00
C PHE A 79 15.27 -14.75 -45.78
N ASP A 80 16.09 -14.37 -44.81
CA ASP A 80 16.42 -12.97 -44.43
C ASP A 80 15.21 -12.08 -44.06
N LYS A 81 14.01 -12.68 -43.94
CA LYS A 81 12.75 -11.93 -43.71
C LYS A 81 11.87 -12.50 -42.60
N HIS A 82 12.08 -13.74 -42.23
CA HIS A 82 11.20 -14.45 -41.31
C HIS A 82 11.95 -14.73 -40.01
N ASP A 83 11.81 -13.85 -38.99
CA ASP A 83 12.42 -14.06 -37.69
C ASP A 83 11.45 -14.82 -36.79
N ILE A 84 11.88 -15.97 -36.30
CA ILE A 84 11.12 -16.79 -35.35
C ILE A 84 11.93 -16.87 -34.06
N ALA A 85 11.32 -16.45 -32.94
CA ALA A 85 11.85 -16.66 -31.62
C ALA A 85 10.82 -17.39 -30.76
N ALA A 86 11.24 -18.52 -30.17
CA ALA A 86 10.37 -19.33 -29.33
C ALA A 86 11.08 -19.74 -28.04
N ILE A 87 10.31 -19.78 -26.96
CA ILE A 87 10.76 -20.23 -25.65
C ILE A 87 9.73 -21.22 -25.12
N ALA A 88 10.18 -22.35 -24.56
CA ALA A 88 9.32 -23.27 -23.83
C ALA A 88 10.07 -23.80 -22.61
N GLY A 89 9.38 -23.93 -21.48
CA GLY A 89 10.03 -24.38 -20.26
C GLY A 89 9.07 -24.86 -19.18
N ILE A 90 9.67 -25.47 -18.18
CA ILE A 90 9.04 -25.91 -16.94
C ILE A 90 9.79 -25.34 -15.75
N GLU A 91 9.07 -25.06 -14.70
CA GLU A 91 9.62 -24.49 -13.46
C GLU A 91 8.97 -25.13 -12.24
N PHE A 92 9.76 -25.49 -11.27
CA PHE A 92 9.32 -25.92 -9.95
C PHE A 92 9.94 -25.02 -8.90
N ARG A 93 9.12 -24.60 -7.94
CA ARG A 93 9.54 -23.71 -6.85
C ARG A 93 8.95 -24.20 -5.54
N GLN A 94 9.73 -24.13 -4.48
CA GLN A 94 9.27 -24.29 -3.11
C GLN A 94 9.74 -23.13 -2.26
N THR A 95 8.84 -22.61 -1.42
CA THR A 95 9.15 -21.66 -0.36
C THR A 95 8.85 -22.32 0.99
N LYS A 96 9.77 -22.21 1.93
CA LYS A 96 9.58 -22.65 3.31
C LYS A 96 10.04 -21.54 4.23
N LEU A 97 9.15 -21.10 5.10
CA LEU A 97 9.39 -20.08 6.10
C LEU A 97 9.18 -20.68 7.48
N LYS A 98 10.10 -20.44 8.39
CA LYS A 98 9.96 -20.72 9.82
C LYS A 98 10.19 -19.44 10.59
N GLY A 99 9.30 -19.17 11.55
CA GLY A 99 9.41 -18.00 12.41
C GLY A 99 9.21 -18.37 13.87
N THR A 100 9.97 -17.71 14.73
CA THR A 100 9.79 -17.78 16.18
C THR A 100 9.79 -16.38 16.75
N LYS A 101 8.88 -16.15 17.70
CA LYS A 101 8.88 -14.94 18.52
C LYS A 101 9.09 -15.30 19.98
N SER A 102 9.85 -14.48 20.69
CA SER A 102 10.03 -14.60 22.13
C SER A 102 10.02 -13.24 22.80
N LEU A 103 9.55 -13.21 24.04
CA LEU A 103 9.54 -12.04 24.89
C LEU A 103 10.26 -12.35 26.19
N ALA A 104 11.25 -11.53 26.53
CA ALA A 104 11.92 -11.54 27.82
C ALA A 104 11.46 -10.37 28.67
N LEU A 105 10.93 -10.64 29.85
CA LEU A 105 10.49 -9.65 30.84
C LEU A 105 11.58 -9.48 31.90
N GLY A 106 11.72 -8.25 32.43
CA GLY A 106 12.79 -7.93 33.37
C GLY A 106 14.17 -8.01 32.74
N TYR A 107 14.28 -7.65 31.45
CA TYR A 107 15.53 -7.72 30.70
C TYR A 107 16.49 -6.59 31.10
N ASP A 108 17.71 -6.98 31.40
CA ASP A 108 18.85 -6.10 31.66
C ASP A 108 19.87 -6.24 30.50
N ASP A 109 20.10 -5.13 29.78
CA ASP A 109 20.99 -5.11 28.62
C ASP A 109 22.48 -5.17 28.97
N GLN A 110 22.87 -4.77 30.16
CA GLN A 110 24.24 -4.86 30.61
C GLN A 110 24.58 -6.28 31.09
N LEU A 111 23.68 -6.89 31.85
CA LEU A 111 23.86 -8.25 32.37
C LEU A 111 23.45 -9.33 31.37
N GLN A 112 22.79 -8.96 30.27
CA GLN A 112 22.24 -9.89 29.27
C GLN A 112 21.36 -10.98 29.91
N SER A 113 20.58 -10.58 30.92
CA SER A 113 19.74 -11.47 31.73
C SER A 113 18.29 -11.05 31.69
N SER A 114 17.37 -11.95 32.03
CA SER A 114 15.94 -11.66 32.17
C SER A 114 15.34 -12.37 33.36
N ALA A 115 14.24 -11.86 33.86
CA ALA A 115 13.48 -12.43 34.97
C ALA A 115 12.17 -13.09 34.49
N THR A 116 12.03 -13.42 33.23
CA THR A 116 10.83 -14.04 32.64
C THR A 116 10.43 -15.34 33.35
N ASN A 117 11.38 -16.12 33.79
CA ASN A 117 11.17 -17.37 34.53
C ASN A 117 10.57 -17.18 35.95
N THR A 118 10.53 -15.96 36.45
CA THR A 118 9.90 -15.65 37.75
C THR A 118 8.42 -15.26 37.61
N VAL A 119 7.91 -15.14 36.37
CA VAL A 119 6.54 -14.73 36.07
C VAL A 119 5.64 -15.94 36.00
N ASP A 120 4.57 -15.92 36.79
CA ASP A 120 3.49 -16.88 36.66
C ASP A 120 2.43 -16.35 35.68
N PHE A 121 2.45 -16.89 34.47
CA PHE A 121 1.53 -16.46 33.41
C PHE A 121 0.08 -16.84 33.66
N ASN A 122 -0.19 -17.87 34.47
CA ASN A 122 -1.57 -18.23 34.84
C ASN A 122 -2.16 -17.17 35.78
N VAL A 123 -1.34 -16.69 36.72
CA VAL A 123 -1.72 -15.59 37.61
C VAL A 123 -1.93 -14.31 36.79
N LEU A 124 -1.03 -13.99 35.85
CA LEU A 124 -1.21 -12.85 34.95
C LEU A 124 -2.51 -12.93 34.12
N ALA A 125 -2.93 -14.13 33.74
CA ALA A 125 -4.14 -14.30 32.94
C ALA A 125 -5.44 -14.17 33.76
N ASN A 126 -5.43 -14.53 35.04
CA ASN A 126 -6.63 -14.73 35.83
C ASN A 126 -6.77 -13.79 37.03
N ASP A 127 -5.72 -13.61 37.83
CA ASP A 127 -5.81 -12.93 39.14
C ASP A 127 -6.05 -11.41 39.07
N TRP A 128 -5.69 -10.77 37.95
CA TRP A 128 -5.94 -9.34 37.77
C TRP A 128 -7.43 -8.99 37.74
N ARG A 129 -8.31 -9.95 37.44
CA ARG A 129 -9.77 -9.74 37.36
C ARG A 129 -10.41 -9.60 38.74
N GLU A 130 -9.77 -10.14 39.76
CA GLU A 130 -10.30 -10.15 41.12
C GLU A 130 -9.78 -8.98 41.98
N ASN A 131 -8.75 -8.31 41.52
CA ASN A 131 -8.12 -7.22 42.29
C ASN A 131 -8.45 -5.85 41.66
N PRO A 132 -9.32 -5.04 42.30
CA PRO A 132 -9.86 -3.81 41.70
C PRO A 132 -8.89 -2.63 41.75
N TYR A 133 -7.66 -2.80 42.26
CA TYR A 133 -6.74 -1.68 42.34
C TYR A 133 -5.94 -1.45 41.07
N TYR A 134 -6.51 -0.66 40.16
CA TYR A 134 -5.84 -0.22 38.94
C TYR A 134 -5.50 1.25 38.98
N MET A 135 -4.21 1.56 38.99
CA MET A 135 -3.76 2.93 38.69
C MET A 135 -4.10 3.35 37.24
N THR A 136 -4.42 2.37 36.41
CA THR A 136 -4.63 2.54 34.96
C THR A 136 -5.93 3.25 34.60
N GLU A 137 -7.02 3.02 35.33
CA GLU A 137 -8.30 3.67 35.03
C GLU A 137 -8.33 5.17 35.38
N LEU A 138 -7.55 5.57 36.38
CA LEU A 138 -7.47 6.98 36.77
C LEU A 138 -6.66 7.86 35.81
N TRP A 139 -5.81 7.28 34.94
CA TRP A 139 -4.82 8.02 34.15
C TRP A 139 -4.82 7.67 32.67
N GLY A 140 -5.85 6.99 32.16
CA GLY A 140 -5.94 6.62 30.74
C GLY A 140 -4.87 5.61 30.27
N PHE A 141 -4.25 4.88 31.17
CA PHE A 141 -3.38 3.76 30.81
C PHE A 141 -4.21 2.55 30.36
N PRO A 142 -3.69 1.72 29.46
CA PRO A 142 -4.40 0.51 29.07
C PRO A 142 -4.62 -0.39 30.28
N SER A 143 -5.84 -0.92 30.41
CA SER A 143 -6.18 -1.91 31.45
C SER A 143 -5.29 -3.16 31.35
N ALA A 144 -5.20 -3.95 32.40
CA ALA A 144 -4.47 -5.22 32.36
C ALA A 144 -4.94 -6.12 31.22
N SER A 145 -6.26 -6.13 30.91
CA SER A 145 -6.82 -6.82 29.74
C SER A 145 -6.29 -6.31 28.41
N ALA A 146 -6.01 -5.01 28.27
CA ALA A 146 -5.42 -4.44 27.08
C ALA A 146 -3.89 -4.65 27.01
N ALA A 147 -3.22 -4.80 28.16
CA ALA A 147 -1.78 -5.08 28.21
C ALA A 147 -1.44 -6.57 27.92
N LEU A 148 -2.35 -7.47 28.26
CA LEU A 148 -2.16 -8.91 28.09
C LEU A 148 -1.82 -9.34 26.65
N PRO A 149 -2.50 -8.85 25.59
CA PRO A 149 -2.14 -9.16 24.22
C PRO A 149 -0.70 -8.79 23.84
N TYR A 150 -0.15 -7.71 24.39
CA TYR A 150 1.25 -7.34 24.15
C TYR A 150 2.23 -8.35 24.71
N ILE A 151 1.89 -9.02 25.81
CA ILE A 151 2.71 -10.08 26.39
C ILE A 151 2.57 -11.34 25.56
N TYR A 152 1.35 -11.79 25.26
CA TYR A 152 1.12 -13.02 24.52
C TYR A 152 1.54 -12.97 23.06
N ASP A 153 1.39 -11.82 22.37
CA ASP A 153 1.86 -11.67 20.98
C ASP A 153 3.38 -11.87 20.83
N GLY A 154 4.11 -11.68 21.92
CA GLY A 154 5.56 -11.87 21.95
C GLY A 154 6.04 -13.26 22.40
N MET A 155 5.16 -14.13 22.89
CA MET A 155 5.60 -15.35 23.59
C MET A 155 5.25 -16.62 22.84
N GLY A 156 6.28 -17.43 22.56
CA GLY A 156 6.11 -18.81 22.12
C GLY A 156 5.46 -18.99 20.74
N VAL A 157 5.38 -17.95 19.93
CA VAL A 157 4.79 -18.05 18.59
C VAL A 157 5.75 -18.78 17.68
N ILE A 158 5.31 -19.91 17.14
CA ILE A 158 6.03 -20.69 16.14
C ILE A 158 5.20 -20.70 14.86
N VAL A 159 5.78 -20.21 13.77
CA VAL A 159 5.15 -20.20 12.45
C VAL A 159 5.95 -21.11 11.52
N GLU A 160 5.28 -22.01 10.83
CA GLU A 160 5.88 -22.75 9.71
C GLU A 160 4.92 -22.68 8.53
N GLN A 161 5.41 -22.14 7.41
CA GLN A 161 4.69 -22.07 6.15
C GLN A 161 5.51 -22.74 5.06
N ARG A 162 4.82 -23.51 4.21
CA ARG A 162 5.45 -24.15 3.05
C ARG A 162 4.50 -24.09 1.88
N HIS A 163 4.99 -23.53 0.76
CA HIS A 163 4.24 -23.49 -0.50
C HIS A 163 5.04 -24.09 -1.63
N ARG A 164 4.34 -24.76 -2.54
CA ARG A 164 4.90 -25.41 -3.71
C ARG A 164 4.18 -24.95 -4.96
N TYR A 165 4.97 -24.70 -5.99
CA TYR A 165 4.50 -24.22 -7.28
C TYR A 165 5.08 -25.06 -8.37
N ALA A 166 4.29 -25.31 -9.43
CA ALA A 166 4.73 -25.94 -10.66
C ALA A 166 4.17 -25.16 -11.84
N SER A 167 4.99 -24.86 -12.83
CA SER A 167 4.62 -24.04 -13.97
C SER A 167 5.13 -24.64 -15.28
N GLY A 168 4.32 -24.57 -16.31
CA GLY A 168 4.74 -24.83 -17.68
C GLY A 168 4.41 -23.62 -18.55
N TYR A 169 5.35 -23.19 -19.41
CA TYR A 169 5.18 -21.99 -20.21
C TYR A 169 5.77 -22.13 -21.61
N ALA A 170 5.18 -21.38 -22.55
CA ALA A 170 5.68 -21.22 -23.89
C ALA A 170 5.44 -19.80 -24.40
N ASN A 171 6.33 -19.28 -25.22
CA ASN A 171 6.22 -18.00 -25.91
C ASN A 171 6.72 -18.18 -27.35
N LEU A 172 6.01 -17.59 -28.31
CA LEU A 172 6.37 -17.55 -29.72
C LEU A 172 6.25 -16.12 -30.23
N THR A 173 7.30 -15.61 -30.83
CA THR A 173 7.31 -14.35 -31.55
C THR A 173 7.71 -14.60 -32.99
N TYR A 174 6.95 -14.05 -33.92
CA TYR A 174 7.24 -14.08 -35.35
C TYR A 174 7.29 -12.65 -35.88
N THR A 175 8.38 -12.30 -36.54
CA THR A 175 8.55 -11.01 -37.23
C THR A 175 8.78 -11.22 -38.71
N TYR A 176 8.01 -10.51 -39.55
CA TYR A 176 8.15 -10.53 -41.00
C TYR A 176 8.73 -9.21 -41.50
N ASP A 177 9.85 -9.30 -42.22
CA ASP A 177 10.54 -8.21 -42.90
C ASP A 177 10.80 -6.99 -41.98
N GLU A 178 11.03 -7.25 -40.71
CA GLU A 178 11.15 -6.24 -39.65
C GLU A 178 9.96 -5.25 -39.55
N ARG A 179 8.87 -5.50 -40.28
CA ARG A 179 7.69 -4.61 -40.38
C ARG A 179 6.54 -5.08 -39.50
N TYR A 180 6.21 -6.36 -39.55
CA TYR A 180 5.07 -6.92 -38.84
C TYR A 180 5.54 -7.93 -37.81
N ASN A 181 5.14 -7.79 -36.60
CA ASN A 181 5.40 -8.77 -35.56
C ASN A 181 4.10 -9.26 -34.93
N VAL A 182 4.03 -10.54 -34.65
CA VAL A 182 2.96 -11.15 -33.86
C VAL A 182 3.60 -12.00 -32.75
N PHE A 183 2.98 -12.00 -31.59
CA PHE A 183 3.43 -12.88 -30.52
C PHE A 183 2.26 -13.55 -29.81
N GLY A 184 2.56 -14.72 -29.25
CA GLY A 184 1.66 -15.45 -28.38
C GLY A 184 2.42 -16.02 -27.19
N SER A 185 1.90 -15.89 -26.01
CA SER A 185 2.42 -16.50 -24.80
C SER A 185 1.35 -17.32 -24.09
N TYR A 186 1.77 -18.41 -23.50
CA TYR A 186 0.93 -19.26 -22.66
C TYR A 186 1.74 -19.74 -21.44
N ARG A 187 1.15 -19.63 -20.27
CA ARG A 187 1.70 -20.16 -19.03
C ARG A 187 0.59 -20.79 -18.21
N LYS A 188 0.86 -21.91 -17.58
CA LYS A 188 -0.06 -22.52 -16.64
C LYS A 188 0.67 -22.76 -15.33
N ASP A 189 0.20 -22.07 -14.30
CA ASP A 189 0.75 -22.12 -12.96
C ASP A 189 -0.16 -22.92 -12.04
N TYR A 190 0.44 -23.76 -11.21
CA TYR A 190 -0.21 -24.51 -10.15
C TYR A 190 0.39 -24.07 -8.80
N ALA A 191 -0.48 -23.86 -7.81
CA ALA A 191 -0.09 -23.55 -6.44
C ALA A 191 -0.86 -24.43 -5.46
N ASP A 192 -0.23 -24.78 -4.36
CA ASP A 192 -0.84 -25.62 -3.30
C ASP A 192 -1.83 -24.85 -2.40
N VAL A 193 -1.89 -23.52 -2.53
CA VAL A 193 -2.81 -22.66 -1.75
C VAL A 193 -4.28 -22.98 -2.03
N TYR A 194 -4.60 -23.32 -3.28
CA TYR A 194 -5.95 -23.68 -3.70
C TYR A 194 -5.96 -25.12 -4.19
N GLY A 195 -6.74 -26.00 -3.57
CA GLY A 195 -6.54 -27.39 -3.90
C GLY A 195 -7.68 -28.36 -3.69
N LEU A 196 -8.76 -27.98 -3.01
CA LEU A 196 -9.89 -28.87 -2.78
C LEU A 196 -10.55 -29.29 -4.09
N ASN A 197 -10.74 -28.34 -5.03
CA ASN A 197 -11.21 -28.66 -6.37
C ASN A 197 -10.06 -28.59 -7.37
N ALA A 198 -9.74 -29.72 -8.02
CA ALA A 198 -8.67 -29.84 -8.99
C ALA A 198 -8.76 -28.83 -10.15
N LYS A 199 -10.00 -28.42 -10.52
CA LYS A 199 -10.27 -27.43 -11.56
C LYS A 199 -9.64 -26.07 -11.26
N PHE A 200 -9.52 -25.69 -9.99
CA PHE A 200 -9.06 -24.38 -9.57
C PHE A 200 -7.61 -24.34 -9.08
N ARG A 201 -6.89 -25.49 -9.13
CA ARG A 201 -5.47 -25.56 -8.74
C ARG A 201 -4.56 -24.76 -9.66
N GLY A 202 -4.88 -24.70 -10.95
CA GLY A 202 -4.06 -24.05 -11.95
C GLY A 202 -4.84 -23.06 -12.78
N GLN A 203 -4.25 -21.90 -13.01
CA GLN A 203 -4.79 -20.84 -13.85
C GLN A 203 -3.98 -20.74 -15.14
N PRO A 204 -4.62 -20.81 -16.34
CA PRO A 204 -3.96 -20.47 -17.58
C PRO A 204 -3.80 -18.95 -17.69
N LEU A 205 -2.58 -18.52 -17.95
CA LEU A 205 -2.19 -17.14 -18.24
C LEU A 205 -1.78 -17.10 -19.70
N TRP A 206 -2.25 -16.15 -20.45
CA TRP A 206 -1.94 -16.10 -21.88
C TRP A 206 -1.99 -14.66 -22.38
N SER A 207 -1.24 -14.40 -23.44
CA SER A 207 -1.34 -13.14 -24.17
C SER A 207 -1.08 -13.36 -25.66
N VAL A 208 -1.73 -12.52 -26.45
CA VAL A 208 -1.49 -12.39 -27.89
C VAL A 208 -1.32 -10.93 -28.22
N GLY A 209 -0.50 -10.64 -29.21
CA GLY A 209 -0.35 -9.27 -29.67
C GLY A 209 0.23 -9.18 -31.05
N ALA A 210 0.11 -7.97 -31.61
CA ALA A 210 0.62 -7.62 -32.91
C ALA A 210 1.30 -6.24 -32.86
N GLY A 211 2.33 -6.05 -33.64
CA GLY A 211 3.01 -4.80 -33.84
C GLY A 211 3.26 -4.53 -35.32
N TRP A 212 3.16 -3.26 -35.68
CA TRP A 212 3.43 -2.78 -37.02
C TRP A 212 4.44 -1.62 -36.96
N ASN A 213 5.62 -1.87 -37.54
CA ASN A 213 6.67 -0.89 -37.68
C ASN A 213 6.38 -0.01 -38.91
N ILE A 214 5.47 0.96 -38.76
CA ILE A 214 4.95 1.83 -39.82
C ILE A 214 6.08 2.57 -40.51
N HIS A 215 7.08 3.03 -39.77
CA HIS A 215 8.23 3.75 -40.33
C HIS A 215 9.07 2.94 -41.35
N ARG A 216 8.90 1.61 -41.39
CA ARG A 216 9.58 0.72 -42.33
C ARG A 216 8.82 0.55 -43.67
N GLU A 217 7.62 1.14 -43.79
CA GLU A 217 6.81 1.05 -44.99
C GLU A 217 7.30 1.98 -46.09
N ASN A 218 7.14 1.57 -47.34
CA ASN A 218 7.59 2.34 -48.49
C ASN A 218 6.95 3.73 -48.57
N PHE A 219 5.70 3.89 -48.18
CA PHE A 219 4.99 5.17 -48.15
C PHE A 219 5.51 6.16 -47.09
N MET A 220 6.35 5.71 -46.15
CA MET A 220 6.98 6.52 -45.13
C MET A 220 8.34 7.09 -45.56
N TYR A 221 8.94 6.62 -46.62
CA TYR A 221 10.30 7.01 -47.05
C TYR A 221 10.46 8.52 -47.25
N ASP A 222 9.45 9.17 -47.79
CA ASP A 222 9.49 10.61 -48.07
C ASP A 222 9.26 11.48 -46.83
N LEU A 223 8.81 10.85 -45.70
CA LEU A 223 8.55 11.55 -44.45
C LEU A 223 9.80 11.57 -43.55
N THR A 224 10.82 12.27 -43.96
CA THR A 224 12.14 12.32 -43.30
C THR A 224 12.11 12.82 -41.86
N TRP A 225 11.05 13.52 -41.47
CA TRP A 225 10.84 13.97 -40.08
C TRP A 225 10.33 12.89 -39.14
N VAL A 226 9.86 11.73 -39.68
CA VAL A 226 9.44 10.55 -38.90
C VAL A 226 10.61 9.59 -38.83
N ASN A 227 11.24 9.46 -37.68
CA ASN A 227 12.38 8.57 -37.48
C ASN A 227 11.96 7.18 -37.03
N PHE A 228 10.89 7.11 -36.24
CA PHE A 228 10.33 5.85 -35.74
C PHE A 228 8.84 6.02 -35.52
N LEU A 229 8.05 5.02 -35.94
CA LEU A 229 6.63 4.96 -35.70
C LEU A 229 6.22 3.49 -35.66
N LYS A 230 5.70 3.02 -34.51
CA LYS A 230 5.26 1.64 -34.30
C LYS A 230 3.91 1.62 -33.63
N PHE A 231 2.97 0.93 -34.23
CA PHE A 231 1.69 0.57 -33.63
C PHE A 231 1.81 -0.74 -32.88
N ARG A 232 1.17 -0.85 -31.71
CA ARG A 232 1.12 -2.04 -30.87
C ARG A 232 -0.32 -2.34 -30.44
N PHE A 233 -0.66 -3.61 -30.47
CA PHE A 233 -1.89 -4.15 -29.90
C PHE A 233 -1.56 -5.37 -29.08
N SER A 234 -2.14 -5.50 -27.88
CA SER A 234 -2.06 -6.72 -27.09
C SER A 234 -3.35 -6.98 -26.32
N TYR A 235 -3.67 -8.26 -26.19
CA TYR A 235 -4.76 -8.74 -25.36
C TYR A 235 -4.31 -10.01 -24.63
N GLY A 236 -4.61 -10.08 -23.32
CA GLY A 236 -4.19 -11.22 -22.52
C GLY A 236 -4.89 -11.30 -21.17
N ALA A 237 -4.71 -12.45 -20.53
CA ALA A 237 -5.19 -12.74 -19.20
C ALA A 237 -4.00 -13.06 -18.29
N THR A 238 -3.91 -12.37 -17.15
CA THR A 238 -2.99 -12.66 -16.05
C THR A 238 -3.78 -13.11 -14.83
N GLY A 239 -3.14 -13.80 -13.90
CA GLY A 239 -3.77 -14.27 -12.67
C GLY A 239 -2.96 -13.84 -11.45
N ASN A 240 -3.65 -13.78 -10.31
CA ASN A 240 -3.04 -13.53 -9.02
C ASN A 240 -3.62 -14.47 -7.98
N ILE A 241 -2.84 -14.79 -6.94
CA ILE A 241 -3.27 -15.55 -5.77
C ILE A 241 -3.19 -14.68 -4.53
N TYR A 242 -4.15 -14.85 -3.64
CA TYR A 242 -4.10 -14.26 -2.30
C TYR A 242 -3.58 -15.31 -1.32
N GLN A 243 -2.36 -15.12 -0.82
CA GLN A 243 -1.72 -16.07 0.10
C GLN A 243 -2.32 -16.07 1.51
N GLY A 244 -3.09 -15.02 1.86
CA GLY A 244 -3.81 -14.93 3.13
C GLY A 244 -5.10 -15.77 3.20
N ALA A 245 -5.48 -16.43 2.09
CA ALA A 245 -6.67 -17.30 2.05
C ALA A 245 -6.31 -18.69 1.55
N THR A 246 -6.97 -19.69 2.10
CA THR A 246 -6.84 -21.08 1.70
C THR A 246 -8.20 -21.68 1.38
N SER A 247 -8.23 -22.69 0.49
CA SER A 247 -9.45 -23.44 0.21
C SER A 247 -9.80 -24.45 1.30
N TYR A 248 -8.87 -24.71 2.21
CA TYR A 248 -9.06 -25.64 3.32
C TYR A 248 -9.72 -24.95 4.50
N MET A 249 -10.38 -25.76 5.35
CA MET A 249 -10.87 -25.31 6.63
C MET A 249 -9.69 -24.93 7.53
N THR A 250 -9.80 -23.79 8.22
CA THR A 250 -8.79 -23.34 9.18
C THR A 250 -9.32 -23.35 10.60
N ALA A 251 -8.44 -23.66 11.53
CA ALA A 251 -8.73 -23.63 12.95
C ALA A 251 -7.59 -22.90 13.68
N THR A 252 -7.96 -22.17 14.72
CA THR A 252 -7.01 -21.53 15.65
C THR A 252 -7.00 -22.32 16.94
N SER A 253 -5.82 -22.62 17.47
CA SER A 253 -5.69 -23.14 18.82
C SER A 253 -6.05 -22.02 19.80
N THR A 254 -6.97 -22.34 20.69
CA THR A 254 -7.37 -21.46 21.79
C THR A 254 -6.89 -22.07 23.11
N ASP A 255 -7.30 -21.48 24.22
CA ASP A 255 -6.99 -21.95 25.56
C ASP A 255 -7.37 -23.43 25.78
N LEU A 256 -6.99 -23.96 26.91
CA LEU A 256 -7.38 -25.30 27.31
C LEU A 256 -8.91 -25.38 27.49
N ASN A 257 -9.49 -26.50 27.14
CA ASN A 257 -10.89 -26.74 27.40
C ASN A 257 -11.13 -26.84 28.91
N ASP A 258 -12.04 -26.04 29.44
CA ASP A 258 -12.31 -25.93 30.88
C ASP A 258 -12.72 -27.26 31.54
N TYR A 259 -13.29 -28.22 30.79
CA TYR A 259 -13.74 -29.52 31.31
C TYR A 259 -12.69 -30.60 31.21
N THR A 260 -11.89 -30.60 30.16
CA THR A 260 -10.93 -31.68 29.89
C THR A 260 -9.47 -31.31 30.19
N GLY A 261 -9.16 -30.02 30.35
CA GLY A 261 -7.80 -29.52 30.49
C GLY A 261 -6.91 -29.75 29.27
N LEU A 262 -7.48 -30.16 28.12
CA LEU A 262 -6.74 -30.43 26.89
C LEU A 262 -6.75 -29.22 25.95
N PRO A 263 -5.70 -29.04 25.10
CA PRO A 263 -5.69 -28.01 24.09
C PRO A 263 -6.93 -28.09 23.19
N MET A 264 -7.59 -26.98 22.98
CA MET A 264 -8.80 -26.85 22.18
C MET A 264 -8.49 -26.04 20.90
N GLY A 265 -9.13 -26.43 19.80
CA GLY A 265 -9.10 -25.66 18.55
C GLY A 265 -10.51 -25.23 18.16
N VAL A 266 -10.63 -23.97 17.75
CA VAL A 266 -11.86 -23.41 17.19
C VAL A 266 -11.71 -23.24 15.68
N VAL A 267 -12.67 -23.76 14.91
CA VAL A 267 -12.69 -23.55 13.47
C VAL A 267 -13.01 -22.08 13.19
N THR A 268 -12.09 -21.39 12.52
CA THR A 268 -12.19 -19.95 12.25
C THR A 268 -12.70 -19.63 10.85
N SER A 269 -12.52 -20.54 9.90
CA SER A 269 -13.01 -20.38 8.54
C SER A 269 -13.47 -21.72 7.96
N PRO A 270 -14.64 -21.78 7.30
CA PRO A 270 -15.07 -22.98 6.61
C PRO A 270 -14.24 -23.23 5.35
N ALA A 271 -14.24 -24.48 4.88
CA ALA A 271 -13.63 -24.83 3.61
C ALA A 271 -14.33 -24.16 2.43
N ASN A 272 -13.56 -23.60 1.48
CA ASN A 272 -14.09 -23.03 0.25
C ASN A 272 -13.53 -23.76 -0.99
N PRO A 273 -14.18 -24.85 -1.48
CA PRO A 273 -13.70 -25.59 -2.63
C PRO A 273 -13.76 -24.80 -3.94
N ASN A 274 -14.48 -23.68 -3.98
CA ASN A 274 -14.62 -22.82 -5.16
C ASN A 274 -13.60 -21.68 -5.19
N LEU A 275 -12.71 -21.60 -4.19
CA LEU A 275 -11.65 -20.59 -4.16
C LEU A 275 -10.70 -20.82 -5.34
N ARG A 276 -10.46 -19.76 -6.11
CA ARG A 276 -9.69 -19.79 -7.35
C ARG A 276 -8.88 -18.51 -7.52
N TRP A 277 -7.98 -18.52 -8.47
CA TRP A 277 -7.17 -17.37 -8.84
C TRP A 277 -8.05 -16.19 -9.28
N GLU A 278 -7.60 -14.99 -8.97
CA GLU A 278 -8.08 -13.78 -9.63
C GLU A 278 -7.65 -13.80 -11.09
N GLU A 279 -8.47 -13.24 -11.96
CA GLU A 279 -8.18 -13.11 -13.39
C GLU A 279 -8.23 -11.64 -13.79
N ASN A 280 -7.16 -11.15 -14.40
CA ASN A 280 -7.09 -9.78 -14.91
C ASN A 280 -6.90 -9.83 -16.43
N ARG A 281 -7.92 -9.38 -17.19
CA ARG A 281 -7.89 -9.29 -18.65
C ARG A 281 -7.51 -7.88 -19.06
N THR A 282 -6.40 -7.76 -19.78
CA THR A 282 -5.89 -6.48 -20.22
C THR A 282 -5.94 -6.39 -21.74
N THR A 283 -6.55 -5.33 -22.25
CA THR A 283 -6.41 -4.86 -23.63
C THR A 283 -5.54 -3.64 -23.64
N ASN A 284 -4.51 -3.59 -24.48
CA ASN A 284 -3.65 -2.42 -24.65
C ASN A 284 -3.52 -2.10 -26.15
N VAL A 285 -3.62 -0.80 -26.47
CA VAL A 285 -3.34 -0.24 -27.81
C VAL A 285 -2.31 0.85 -27.60
N GLY A 286 -1.17 0.73 -28.27
CA GLY A 286 -0.05 1.64 -28.09
C GLY A 286 0.54 2.15 -29.40
N LEU A 287 1.12 3.34 -29.34
CA LEU A 287 1.87 3.97 -30.41
C LEU A 287 3.21 4.46 -29.88
N ASP A 288 4.31 3.89 -30.35
CA ASP A 288 5.66 4.39 -30.07
C ASP A 288 6.09 5.29 -31.22
N TYR A 289 6.67 6.45 -30.89
CA TYR A 289 7.04 7.43 -31.91
C TYR A 289 8.39 8.11 -31.61
N SER A 290 9.04 8.50 -32.70
CA SER A 290 10.17 9.42 -32.66
C SER A 290 10.19 10.28 -33.92
N PHE A 291 10.29 11.58 -33.71
CA PHE A 291 10.19 12.58 -34.76
C PHE A 291 11.35 13.59 -34.69
N LEU A 292 11.51 14.39 -35.77
CA LEU A 292 12.40 15.54 -35.82
C LEU A 292 13.88 15.17 -35.52
N ASN A 293 14.41 14.18 -36.21
CA ASN A 293 15.75 13.64 -35.97
C ASN A 293 15.94 13.17 -34.50
N TYR A 294 14.99 12.39 -33.98
CA TYR A 294 14.95 11.85 -32.62
C TYR A 294 14.82 12.87 -31.51
N ARG A 295 14.58 14.16 -31.83
CA ARG A 295 14.40 15.19 -30.80
C ARG A 295 13.12 15.01 -30.01
N MET A 296 12.06 14.55 -30.65
CA MET A 296 10.79 14.24 -29.99
C MET A 296 10.59 12.72 -30.01
N ARG A 297 10.44 12.11 -28.85
CA ARG A 297 10.28 10.66 -28.71
C ARG A 297 9.36 10.32 -27.56
N GLY A 298 8.65 9.19 -27.67
CA GLY A 298 7.77 8.76 -26.61
C GLY A 298 6.85 7.64 -27.00
N SER A 299 5.84 7.42 -26.17
CA SER A 299 4.76 6.45 -26.41
C SER A 299 3.42 6.99 -25.93
N LEU A 300 2.36 6.52 -26.56
CA LEU A 300 0.98 6.76 -26.16
C LEU A 300 0.28 5.42 -26.05
N ASP A 301 -0.26 5.09 -24.88
CA ASP A 301 -0.92 3.83 -24.59
C ASP A 301 -2.34 4.05 -24.08
N PHE A 302 -3.28 3.28 -24.59
CA PHE A 302 -4.65 3.17 -24.10
C PHE A 302 -4.85 1.76 -23.58
N TYR A 303 -5.36 1.64 -22.36
CA TYR A 303 -5.60 0.33 -21.77
C TYR A 303 -7.00 0.19 -21.15
N ASN A 304 -7.48 -1.05 -21.16
CA ASN A 304 -8.61 -1.49 -20.35
C ASN A 304 -8.20 -2.77 -19.61
N LYS A 305 -8.34 -2.76 -18.28
CA LYS A 305 -8.02 -3.89 -17.39
C LYS A 305 -9.28 -4.29 -16.64
N ASP A 306 -9.81 -5.47 -16.94
CA ASP A 306 -10.98 -6.05 -16.29
C ASP A 306 -10.53 -7.13 -15.30
N GLY A 307 -10.52 -6.81 -14.01
CA GLY A 307 -10.29 -7.73 -12.91
C GLY A 307 -11.57 -8.51 -12.57
N LYS A 308 -11.49 -9.83 -12.60
CA LYS A 308 -12.58 -10.76 -12.30
C LYS A 308 -12.18 -11.71 -11.20
N ASN A 309 -13.17 -12.26 -10.51
CA ASN A 309 -12.93 -13.22 -9.43
C ASN A 309 -12.04 -12.64 -8.32
N ILE A 310 -12.18 -11.34 -8.03
CA ILE A 310 -11.41 -10.66 -6.99
C ILE A 310 -11.86 -11.15 -5.63
N PHE A 311 -10.91 -11.37 -4.74
CA PHE A 311 -11.15 -11.81 -3.38
C PHE A 311 -11.85 -10.72 -2.58
N ASN A 312 -12.91 -11.13 -1.89
CA ASN A 312 -13.57 -10.31 -0.88
C ASN A 312 -14.28 -11.23 0.12
N ASN A 313 -14.67 -10.69 1.26
CA ASN A 313 -15.48 -11.41 2.24
C ASN A 313 -16.90 -11.60 1.68
N ARG A 314 -17.33 -12.85 1.66
CA ARG A 314 -18.71 -13.25 1.40
C ARG A 314 -19.40 -13.50 2.72
N VAL A 315 -20.48 -12.79 2.99
CA VAL A 315 -21.35 -13.08 4.14
C VAL A 315 -22.02 -14.44 3.93
N LEU A 316 -22.04 -15.23 4.97
CA LEU A 316 -22.67 -16.55 5.01
C LEU A 316 -23.95 -16.52 5.82
N ASP A 317 -24.83 -17.47 5.56
CA ASP A 317 -26.00 -17.70 6.41
C ASP A 317 -25.50 -18.13 7.81
N PRO A 318 -25.95 -17.47 8.90
CA PRO A 318 -25.54 -17.82 10.27
C PRO A 318 -25.79 -19.28 10.66
N THR A 319 -26.73 -19.97 10.00
CA THR A 319 -27.00 -21.40 10.20
C THR A 319 -25.83 -22.30 9.84
N THR A 320 -24.85 -21.78 9.07
CA THR A 320 -23.59 -22.47 8.75
C THR A 320 -22.60 -22.50 9.92
N GLY A 321 -22.84 -21.73 10.98
CA GLY A 321 -21.92 -21.50 12.09
C GLY A 321 -20.84 -20.48 11.82
N PHE A 322 -20.86 -19.81 10.65
CA PHE A 322 -19.89 -18.78 10.27
C PHE A 322 -20.61 -17.53 9.76
N THR A 323 -20.03 -16.37 10.02
CA THR A 323 -20.57 -15.08 9.55
C THR A 323 -20.07 -14.71 8.15
N SER A 324 -18.85 -15.11 7.82
CA SER A 324 -18.24 -14.79 6.51
C SER A 324 -17.14 -15.78 6.14
N MET A 325 -16.79 -15.79 4.86
CA MET A 325 -15.59 -16.45 4.34
C MET A 325 -15.00 -15.67 3.16
N VAL A 326 -13.69 -15.83 2.92
CA VAL A 326 -13.06 -15.28 1.72
C VAL A 326 -13.51 -16.05 0.47
N ALA A 327 -13.96 -15.32 -0.54
CA ALA A 327 -14.45 -15.89 -1.81
C ALA A 327 -14.15 -14.95 -3.00
N ASN A 328 -14.21 -15.51 -4.20
CA ASN A 328 -14.02 -14.75 -5.46
C ASN A 328 -15.35 -14.13 -5.91
N VAL A 329 -15.69 -12.96 -5.41
CA VAL A 329 -17.04 -12.40 -5.50
C VAL A 329 -17.11 -10.98 -6.06
N ALA A 330 -15.97 -10.32 -6.30
CA ALA A 330 -15.91 -8.97 -6.79
C ALA A 330 -15.32 -8.87 -8.21
N SER A 331 -15.61 -7.78 -8.89
CA SER A 331 -14.95 -7.41 -10.14
C SER A 331 -14.73 -5.90 -10.23
N ILE A 332 -13.60 -5.51 -10.82
CA ILE A 332 -13.13 -4.13 -10.90
C ILE A 332 -12.65 -3.87 -12.33
N ARG A 333 -12.85 -2.65 -12.82
CA ARG A 333 -12.34 -2.19 -14.10
C ARG A 333 -11.44 -0.98 -13.93
N ASN A 334 -10.33 -0.98 -14.66
CA ASN A 334 -9.46 0.18 -14.80
C ASN A 334 -9.31 0.51 -16.29
N ARG A 335 -9.54 1.76 -16.66
CA ARG A 335 -9.33 2.28 -18.01
C ARG A 335 -8.45 3.50 -17.93
N GLY A 336 -7.53 3.62 -18.87
CA GLY A 336 -6.63 4.75 -18.81
C GLY A 336 -5.89 5.05 -20.08
N VAL A 337 -5.20 6.17 -20.02
CA VAL A 337 -4.32 6.69 -21.06
C VAL A 337 -2.99 7.01 -20.40
N GLU A 338 -1.91 6.54 -21.00
CA GLU A 338 -0.55 6.85 -20.57
C GLU A 338 0.21 7.48 -21.74
N LEU A 339 0.90 8.58 -21.48
CA LEU A 339 1.75 9.28 -22.44
C LEU A 339 3.13 9.42 -21.82
N SER A 340 4.15 9.01 -22.55
CA SER A 340 5.54 9.43 -22.31
C SER A 340 5.99 10.34 -23.47
N LEU A 341 6.68 11.42 -23.14
CA LEU A 341 7.20 12.38 -24.10
C LEU A 341 8.56 12.87 -23.63
N ALA A 342 9.56 12.74 -24.46
CA ALA A 342 10.83 13.42 -24.29
C ALA A 342 11.06 14.38 -25.45
N TYR A 343 11.49 15.60 -25.16
CA TYR A 343 11.79 16.60 -26.17
C TYR A 343 13.12 17.31 -25.88
N ASP A 344 14.01 17.25 -26.88
CA ASP A 344 15.31 17.92 -26.83
C ASP A 344 15.20 19.32 -27.46
N TRP A 345 15.00 20.34 -26.61
CA TRP A 345 14.88 21.72 -27.02
C TRP A 345 16.18 22.20 -27.66
N PHE A 346 17.31 21.87 -27.03
CA PHE A 346 18.64 22.19 -27.49
C PHE A 346 19.52 20.94 -27.42
N VAL A 347 20.21 20.66 -28.50
CA VAL A 347 21.18 19.58 -28.62
C VAL A 347 22.58 20.15 -28.71
N PRO A 348 23.57 19.63 -27.98
CA PRO A 348 24.94 20.13 -28.04
C PRO A 348 25.50 20.02 -29.47
N GLY A 349 26.14 21.07 -29.94
CA GLY A 349 26.78 21.13 -31.26
C GLY A 349 28.25 21.59 -31.15
N LYS A 350 28.94 21.62 -32.29
CA LYS A 350 30.39 22.00 -32.34
C LYS A 350 30.71 23.37 -31.74
N ARG A 351 29.74 24.30 -31.69
CA ARG A 351 29.93 25.67 -31.18
C ARG A 351 29.14 25.98 -29.91
N ASN A 352 28.24 25.12 -29.52
CA ASN A 352 27.37 25.34 -28.35
C ASN A 352 27.26 24.06 -27.54
N ASN A 353 27.74 24.09 -26.30
CA ASN A 353 27.70 22.99 -25.37
C ASN A 353 26.42 22.99 -24.51
N PHE A 354 25.42 23.82 -24.87
CA PHE A 354 24.15 23.85 -24.15
C PHE A 354 23.22 22.74 -24.63
N SER A 355 22.66 21.99 -23.70
CA SER A 355 21.58 21.07 -23.94
C SER A 355 20.44 21.30 -22.94
N TRP A 356 19.23 21.14 -23.42
CA TRP A 356 18.03 21.14 -22.61
C TRP A 356 17.08 20.06 -23.12
N THR A 357 16.75 19.11 -22.23
CA THR A 357 15.78 18.04 -22.46
C THR A 357 14.68 18.13 -21.44
N THR A 358 13.43 18.06 -21.89
CA THR A 358 12.25 17.90 -21.03
C THR A 358 11.69 16.50 -21.25
N GLU A 359 11.48 15.77 -20.17
CA GLU A 359 10.80 14.47 -20.14
C GLU A 359 9.50 14.63 -19.37
N MET A 360 8.40 14.20 -19.96
CA MET A 360 7.08 14.23 -19.36
C MET A 360 6.47 12.84 -19.38
N THR A 361 5.92 12.42 -18.26
CA THR A 361 5.01 11.28 -18.16
C THR A 361 3.63 11.79 -17.75
N PHE A 362 2.60 11.30 -18.39
CA PHE A 362 1.21 11.60 -18.07
C PHE A 362 0.45 10.27 -17.94
N SER A 363 -0.31 10.12 -16.88
CA SER A 363 -1.21 8.99 -16.68
C SER A 363 -2.57 9.49 -16.21
N TYR A 364 -3.60 9.02 -16.88
CA TYR A 364 -4.99 9.18 -16.45
C TYR A 364 -5.62 7.80 -16.28
N ASN A 365 -6.16 7.53 -15.10
CA ASN A 365 -6.81 6.26 -14.77
C ASN A 365 -8.21 6.49 -14.19
N GLN A 366 -9.17 5.76 -14.72
CA GLN A 366 -10.51 5.63 -14.18
C GLN A 366 -10.70 4.22 -13.62
N ASN A 367 -10.91 4.14 -12.32
CA ASN A 367 -11.20 2.89 -11.61
C ASN A 367 -12.70 2.80 -11.32
N GLU A 368 -13.30 1.61 -11.42
CA GLU A 368 -14.72 1.37 -11.21
C GLU A 368 -14.96 -0.04 -10.66
N VAL A 369 -15.72 -0.14 -9.59
CA VAL A 369 -16.24 -1.40 -9.06
C VAL A 369 -17.40 -1.84 -9.93
N MET A 370 -17.23 -2.96 -10.63
CA MET A 370 -18.23 -3.50 -11.57
C MET A 370 -19.24 -4.41 -10.88
N LYS A 371 -18.82 -5.08 -9.81
CA LYS A 371 -19.67 -6.02 -9.07
C LYS A 371 -19.18 -6.19 -7.64
N VAL A 372 -20.13 -6.15 -6.71
CA VAL A 372 -19.96 -6.51 -5.28
C VAL A 372 -21.01 -7.56 -4.91
N HIS A 373 -20.60 -8.60 -4.22
CA HIS A 373 -21.53 -9.69 -3.85
C HIS A 373 -22.49 -9.28 -2.73
N ASN A 374 -21.96 -8.60 -1.71
CA ASN A 374 -22.73 -8.13 -0.57
C ASN A 374 -22.54 -6.61 -0.47
N PRO A 375 -23.45 -5.81 -1.03
CA PRO A 375 -23.40 -4.37 -0.84
C PRO A 375 -23.66 -4.03 0.64
N ALA A 376 -23.01 -2.99 1.12
CA ALA A 376 -23.25 -2.49 2.46
C ALA A 376 -24.73 -2.11 2.65
N ALA A 377 -25.31 -2.53 3.77
CA ALA A 377 -26.73 -2.27 4.09
C ALA A 377 -26.90 -0.97 4.88
N THR A 378 -25.88 -0.57 5.66
CA THR A 378 -25.92 0.63 6.50
C THR A 378 -24.81 1.60 6.15
N ALA A 379 -24.97 2.85 6.55
CA ALA A 379 -23.99 3.91 6.34
C ALA A 379 -22.63 3.55 6.95
N SER A 380 -22.59 3.12 8.21
CA SER A 380 -21.34 2.73 8.87
C SER A 380 -20.65 1.55 8.19
N ALA A 381 -21.42 0.58 7.65
CA ALA A 381 -20.86 -0.53 6.90
C ALA A 381 -20.23 -0.07 5.58
N LEU A 382 -20.85 0.91 4.87
CA LEU A 382 -20.28 1.46 3.63
C LEU A 382 -19.03 2.30 3.90
N LEU A 383 -18.95 3.03 5.00
CA LEU A 383 -17.75 3.77 5.41
C LEU A 383 -16.60 2.82 5.75
N SER A 384 -16.88 1.70 6.43
CA SER A 384 -15.88 0.69 6.77
C SER A 384 -15.41 -0.12 5.56
N THR A 385 -16.28 -0.31 4.55
CA THR A 385 -15.99 -1.09 3.34
C THR A 385 -16.59 -0.35 2.14
N PRO A 386 -15.85 0.62 1.56
CA PRO A 386 -16.41 1.65 0.67
C PRO A 386 -16.76 1.15 -0.75
N TYR A 387 -17.02 -0.15 -0.93
CA TYR A 387 -17.27 -0.75 -2.23
C TYR A 387 -18.75 -0.66 -2.62
N ARG A 388 -19.02 0.14 -3.64
CA ARG A 388 -20.34 0.28 -4.27
C ARG A 388 -20.19 0.17 -5.79
N GLU A 389 -21.09 -0.57 -6.43
CA GLU A 389 -21.09 -0.74 -7.89
C GLU A 389 -21.24 0.60 -8.61
N GLY A 390 -20.44 0.83 -9.66
CA GLY A 390 -20.39 2.08 -10.41
C GLY A 390 -19.48 3.16 -9.83
N TYR A 391 -18.87 2.92 -8.67
CA TYR A 391 -17.97 3.86 -8.00
C TYR A 391 -16.53 3.34 -7.94
N PRO A 392 -15.53 4.21 -7.71
CA PRO A 392 -14.15 3.80 -7.51
C PRO A 392 -13.97 2.89 -6.29
N VAL A 393 -12.95 2.03 -6.30
CA VAL A 393 -12.59 1.17 -5.16
C VAL A 393 -12.30 1.99 -3.91
N ASN A 394 -11.56 3.09 -4.05
CA ASN A 394 -11.20 4.00 -2.97
C ASN A 394 -12.12 5.24 -2.98
N ALA A 395 -13.44 4.99 -3.01
CA ALA A 395 -14.45 6.02 -2.91
C ALA A 395 -14.49 6.63 -1.50
N LEU A 396 -14.62 7.94 -1.41
CA LEU A 396 -14.95 8.64 -0.18
C LEU A 396 -16.45 8.82 -0.09
N TRP A 397 -17.05 8.26 0.94
CA TRP A 397 -18.45 8.42 1.31
C TRP A 397 -18.54 9.30 2.53
N SER A 398 -19.44 10.25 2.56
CA SER A 398 -19.52 11.22 3.66
C SER A 398 -20.95 11.43 4.12
N TYR A 399 -21.11 11.58 5.43
CA TYR A 399 -22.33 12.11 6.01
C TYR A 399 -22.49 13.58 5.57
N ARG A 400 -23.72 13.97 5.30
CA ARG A 400 -24.05 15.34 4.91
C ARG A 400 -24.25 16.18 6.17
N PHE A 401 -23.37 17.16 6.38
CA PHE A 401 -23.43 18.05 7.52
C PHE A 401 -24.62 19.01 7.40
N ALA A 402 -25.46 19.08 8.43
CA ALA A 402 -26.64 19.93 8.47
C ALA A 402 -26.49 21.17 9.37
N GLY A 403 -25.30 21.33 9.98
CA GLY A 403 -25.02 22.44 10.89
C GLY A 403 -25.00 22.02 12.36
N ILE A 404 -25.04 23.01 13.21
CA ILE A 404 -25.06 22.84 14.66
C ILE A 404 -26.39 23.38 15.17
N SER A 405 -27.05 22.61 16.02
CA SER A 405 -28.37 22.96 16.54
C SER A 405 -28.29 24.11 17.55
N ASP A 406 -29.19 25.07 17.40
CA ASP A 406 -29.52 26.13 18.36
C ASP A 406 -30.85 25.93 19.07
N GLN A 407 -31.54 24.80 18.80
CA GLN A 407 -32.81 24.46 19.39
C GLN A 407 -32.70 24.19 20.88
N GLU A 408 -33.68 24.65 21.66
CA GLU A 408 -33.74 24.44 23.10
C GLU A 408 -33.66 22.96 23.47
N GLY A 409 -32.68 22.59 24.30
CA GLY A 409 -32.35 21.21 24.70
C GLY A 409 -31.52 20.40 23.69
N GLN A 410 -31.12 21.05 22.58
CA GLN A 410 -30.21 20.46 21.57
C GLN A 410 -29.11 21.41 21.17
N GLU A 411 -28.86 22.45 21.95
CA GLU A 411 -27.85 23.46 21.65
C GLU A 411 -26.45 22.85 21.56
N GLY A 412 -25.73 23.16 20.50
CA GLY A 412 -24.36 22.71 20.29
C GLY A 412 -24.23 21.28 19.73
N TYR A 413 -25.35 20.57 19.51
CA TYR A 413 -25.26 19.27 18.86
C TYR A 413 -25.00 19.40 17.36
N THR A 414 -24.06 18.61 16.86
CA THR A 414 -23.84 18.45 15.42
C THR A 414 -24.99 17.68 14.79
N MET A 415 -25.55 18.22 13.72
CA MET A 415 -26.70 17.66 13.02
C MET A 415 -26.34 17.14 11.64
N TRP A 416 -27.00 16.09 11.20
CA TRP A 416 -26.75 15.38 9.94
C TRP A 416 -28.06 15.28 9.15
N TYR A 417 -27.99 15.41 7.82
CA TYR A 417 -29.14 15.12 6.97
C TYR A 417 -29.36 13.62 6.84
N ASP A 418 -30.58 13.18 7.05
CA ASP A 418 -31.00 11.83 6.71
C ASP A 418 -31.33 11.65 5.21
N GLU A 419 -31.84 10.48 4.83
CA GLU A 419 -32.20 10.13 3.45
C GLU A 419 -33.33 11.03 2.88
N ASN A 420 -34.16 11.65 3.73
CA ASN A 420 -35.24 12.53 3.35
C ASN A 420 -34.85 14.02 3.37
N GLY A 421 -33.62 14.32 3.81
CA GLY A 421 -33.15 15.70 4.01
C GLY A 421 -33.59 16.31 5.33
N GLU A 422 -34.12 15.53 6.27
CA GLU A 422 -34.41 15.97 7.62
C GLU A 422 -33.18 15.92 8.51
N THR A 423 -33.09 16.78 9.50
CA THR A 423 -31.93 16.87 10.40
C THR A 423 -32.03 15.88 11.55
N GLN A 424 -30.96 15.15 11.82
CA GLN A 424 -30.85 14.11 12.84
C GLN A 424 -29.56 14.26 13.63
N ARG A 425 -29.57 13.82 14.88
CA ARG A 425 -28.36 13.80 15.75
C ARG A 425 -27.38 12.67 15.37
N SER A 426 -27.90 11.54 14.87
CA SER A 426 -27.09 10.41 14.41
C SER A 426 -27.78 9.71 13.25
N VAL A 427 -27.00 9.31 12.26
CA VAL A 427 -27.47 8.65 11.03
C VAL A 427 -26.64 7.40 10.69
N SER A 428 -25.68 7.01 11.53
CA SER A 428 -24.72 5.92 11.27
C SER A 428 -25.37 4.54 11.09
N SER A 429 -26.48 4.27 11.77
CA SER A 429 -27.24 3.01 11.66
C SER A 429 -28.26 2.99 10.53
N ARG A 430 -28.48 4.12 9.83
CA ARG A 430 -29.44 4.24 8.73
C ARG A 430 -28.92 3.60 7.45
N SER A 431 -29.75 3.61 6.41
CA SER A 431 -29.38 3.12 5.08
C SER A 431 -28.18 3.88 4.48
N THR A 432 -27.59 3.32 3.45
CA THR A 432 -26.47 3.97 2.73
C THR A 432 -26.85 5.27 2.03
N ASP A 433 -28.15 5.58 1.91
CA ASP A 433 -28.66 6.76 1.19
C ASP A 433 -28.49 8.07 1.97
N VAL A 434 -28.12 7.98 3.26
CA VAL A 434 -27.70 9.15 4.05
C VAL A 434 -26.29 9.64 3.67
N LEU A 435 -25.51 8.81 2.96
CA LEU A 435 -24.16 9.16 2.51
C LEU A 435 -24.17 9.73 1.10
N GLU A 436 -23.29 10.69 0.86
CA GLU A 436 -22.98 11.17 -0.47
C GLU A 436 -21.58 10.73 -0.93
N PHE A 437 -21.40 10.66 -2.24
CA PHE A 437 -20.11 10.41 -2.84
C PHE A 437 -19.28 11.70 -2.90
N SER A 438 -18.29 11.82 -2.04
CA SER A 438 -17.44 13.02 -1.92
C SER A 438 -16.19 12.96 -2.79
N GLY A 439 -15.99 11.90 -3.56
CA GLY A 439 -14.85 11.73 -4.45
C GLY A 439 -14.07 10.44 -4.21
N GLN A 440 -12.84 10.40 -4.66
CA GLN A 440 -11.94 9.24 -4.48
C GLN A 440 -10.59 9.69 -3.92
N THR A 441 -9.91 8.81 -3.18
CA THR A 441 -8.58 9.12 -2.61
C THR A 441 -7.43 8.93 -3.58
N ASP A 442 -7.61 8.09 -4.61
CA ASP A 442 -6.58 7.89 -5.61
C ASP A 442 -6.58 9.01 -6.65
N PRO A 443 -5.43 9.58 -7.03
CA PRO A 443 -5.37 10.58 -8.08
C PRO A 443 -5.78 9.96 -9.43
N LYS A 444 -6.71 10.64 -10.15
CA LYS A 444 -7.09 10.28 -11.52
C LYS A 444 -5.99 10.63 -12.51
N THR A 445 -5.28 11.72 -12.25
CA THR A 445 -4.24 12.26 -13.13
C THR A 445 -2.92 12.37 -12.38
N ILE A 446 -1.88 11.78 -12.95
CA ILE A 446 -0.50 11.91 -12.46
C ILE A 446 0.36 12.42 -13.62
N ILE A 447 1.13 13.49 -13.38
CA ILE A 447 2.10 14.02 -14.33
C ILE A 447 3.47 14.10 -13.67
N GLY A 448 4.46 13.47 -14.28
CA GLY A 448 5.87 13.66 -13.96
C GLY A 448 6.51 14.60 -14.99
N LEU A 449 7.28 15.57 -14.55
CA LEU A 449 8.01 16.50 -15.42
C LEU A 449 9.45 16.60 -14.94
N ASN A 450 10.37 16.16 -15.78
CA ASN A 450 11.81 16.23 -15.55
C ASN A 450 12.46 17.17 -16.55
N ASN A 451 13.20 18.17 -16.08
CA ASN A 451 13.97 19.07 -16.91
C ASN A 451 15.46 18.90 -16.62
N SER A 452 16.22 18.57 -17.65
CA SER A 452 17.67 18.41 -17.60
C SER A 452 18.35 19.46 -18.46
N LEU A 453 19.13 20.33 -17.84
CA LEU A 453 19.92 21.37 -18.51
C LEU A 453 21.40 21.08 -18.27
N ARG A 454 22.20 21.25 -19.33
CA ARG A 454 23.67 21.16 -19.23
C ARG A 454 24.32 22.28 -20.01
N TRP A 455 25.35 22.87 -19.42
CA TRP A 455 26.13 23.92 -20.03
C TRP A 455 27.55 23.97 -19.48
N ASN A 456 28.56 23.73 -20.34
CA ASN A 456 29.97 23.83 -19.97
C ASN A 456 30.37 23.15 -18.64
N GLY A 457 29.93 21.92 -18.44
CA GLY A 457 30.19 21.18 -17.22
C GLY A 457 29.15 21.38 -16.10
N LEU A 458 28.40 22.50 -16.14
CA LEU A 458 27.26 22.69 -15.22
C LEU A 458 26.05 21.85 -15.67
N SER A 459 25.41 21.18 -14.73
CA SER A 459 24.17 20.45 -14.96
C SER A 459 23.13 20.80 -13.91
N LEU A 460 21.88 20.99 -14.36
CA LEU A 460 20.73 21.19 -13.50
C LEU A 460 19.65 20.18 -13.90
N ASN A 461 19.17 19.43 -12.94
CA ASN A 461 18.02 18.55 -13.11
C ASN A 461 16.94 18.92 -12.10
N VAL A 462 15.70 19.05 -12.57
CA VAL A 462 14.54 19.38 -11.73
C VAL A 462 13.41 18.42 -12.04
N LEU A 463 13.04 17.60 -11.07
CA LEU A 463 11.92 16.68 -11.15
C LEU A 463 10.72 17.24 -10.36
N MET A 464 9.60 17.36 -11.05
CA MET A 464 8.32 17.79 -10.48
C MET A 464 7.25 16.72 -10.71
N THR A 465 6.26 16.67 -9.82
CA THR A 465 5.08 15.83 -9.98
C THR A 465 3.82 16.64 -9.70
N TYR A 466 2.80 16.39 -10.53
CA TYR A 466 1.42 16.79 -10.29
C TYR A 466 0.58 15.55 -10.02
N CYS A 467 -0.24 15.59 -8.99
CA CYS A 467 -1.28 14.62 -8.73
C CYS A 467 -2.60 15.35 -8.58
N GLY A 468 -3.65 14.87 -9.26
CA GLY A 468 -4.93 15.60 -9.26
C GLY A 468 -6.14 14.74 -9.55
N GLY A 469 -7.32 15.34 -9.29
CA GLY A 469 -8.60 14.71 -9.45
C GLY A 469 -8.95 13.75 -8.30
N HIS A 470 -8.41 14.00 -7.12
CA HIS A 470 -8.67 13.19 -5.93
C HIS A 470 -8.97 14.07 -4.71
N MET A 471 -9.51 13.43 -3.70
CA MET A 471 -9.92 14.04 -2.45
C MET A 471 -9.16 13.39 -1.30
N MET A 472 -9.05 14.08 -0.21
CA MET A 472 -8.53 13.54 1.04
C MET A 472 -9.50 13.83 2.17
N ARG A 473 -9.50 12.95 3.15
CA ARG A 473 -10.12 13.22 4.43
C ARG A 473 -9.02 13.73 5.37
N ALA A 474 -9.05 15.01 5.68
CA ALA A 474 -8.26 15.53 6.76
C ALA A 474 -9.09 15.34 8.02
N LEU A 475 -8.63 14.48 8.90
CA LEU A 475 -9.28 14.26 10.17
C LEU A 475 -9.42 15.61 10.86
N PRO A 476 -10.64 16.06 11.08
CA PRO A 476 -10.83 17.26 11.83
C PRO A 476 -10.27 17.03 13.22
N GLU A 477 -9.87 18.08 13.80
CA GLU A 477 -9.25 18.12 15.11
C GLU A 477 -10.17 17.63 16.26
N TYR A 478 -11.36 17.10 15.92
CA TYR A 478 -12.39 16.61 16.87
C TYR A 478 -12.07 15.28 17.56
N GLU A 479 -11.24 14.43 16.96
CA GLU A 479 -10.97 13.08 17.53
C GLU A 479 -10.27 13.11 18.89
N GLN A 480 -9.81 14.27 19.32
CA GLN A 480 -9.05 14.41 20.57
C GLN A 480 -9.88 14.95 21.73
N THR A 481 -11.20 15.02 21.62
CA THR A 481 -12.07 15.69 22.59
C THR A 481 -11.82 15.20 24.02
N TYR A 482 -11.80 13.89 24.23
CA TYR A 482 -11.58 13.31 25.56
C TYR A 482 -10.14 13.54 26.05
N SER A 483 -9.15 13.31 25.20
CA SER A 483 -7.73 13.52 25.52
C SER A 483 -7.40 14.98 25.80
N LEU A 484 -8.08 15.92 25.14
CA LEU A 484 -7.94 17.35 25.37
C LEU A 484 -8.55 17.78 26.70
N LEU A 485 -9.77 17.30 27.02
CA LEU A 485 -10.44 17.59 28.28
C LEU A 485 -9.64 17.07 29.49
N MET A 486 -8.93 15.96 29.32
CA MET A 486 -8.07 15.38 30.34
C MET A 486 -6.65 15.99 30.38
N GLY A 487 -6.34 16.95 29.50
CA GLY A 487 -5.03 17.61 29.46
C GLY A 487 -3.89 16.79 28.89
N TYR A 488 -4.18 15.72 28.16
CA TYR A 488 -3.16 14.82 27.57
C TYR A 488 -2.58 15.33 26.25
N ALA A 489 -3.27 16.23 25.57
CA ALA A 489 -2.83 16.80 24.31
C ALA A 489 -2.98 18.33 24.28
N PRO A 490 -2.13 19.05 23.53
CA PRO A 490 -2.30 20.49 23.35
C PRO A 490 -3.61 20.79 22.60
N VAL A 491 -4.34 21.78 23.06
CA VAL A 491 -5.55 22.27 22.39
C VAL A 491 -5.14 22.98 21.11
N ARG A 492 -5.74 22.63 20.00
CA ARG A 492 -5.48 23.28 18.70
C ARG A 492 -6.27 24.57 18.56
N SER A 493 -5.75 25.51 17.77
CA SER A 493 -6.38 26.83 17.52
C SER A 493 -7.77 26.73 16.91
N TYR A 494 -8.11 25.62 16.25
CA TYR A 494 -9.44 25.33 15.73
C TYR A 494 -10.55 25.55 16.76
N PHE A 495 -10.32 25.18 18.02
CA PHE A 495 -11.32 25.30 19.09
C PHE A 495 -11.56 26.74 19.57
N LEU A 496 -10.73 27.69 19.13
CA LEU A 496 -11.01 29.11 19.39
C LEU A 496 -12.23 29.61 18.62
N ASP A 497 -12.50 29.01 17.46
CA ASP A 497 -13.62 29.35 16.60
C ASP A 497 -14.76 28.32 16.70
N ALA A 498 -14.68 27.39 17.67
CA ALA A 498 -15.73 26.40 17.87
C ALA A 498 -17.04 27.05 18.32
N TRP A 499 -18.15 26.41 17.94
CA TRP A 499 -19.47 26.89 18.28
C TRP A 499 -19.69 27.00 19.78
N THR A 500 -20.21 28.16 20.21
CA THR A 500 -20.77 28.39 21.54
C THR A 500 -22.04 29.22 21.39
N PRO A 501 -22.94 29.27 22.40
CA PRO A 501 -24.10 30.15 22.34
C PRO A 501 -23.78 31.62 22.06
N GLU A 502 -22.61 32.08 22.57
CA GLU A 502 -22.11 33.45 22.39
C GLU A 502 -21.37 33.64 21.06
N ASN A 503 -20.87 32.56 20.46
CA ASN A 503 -20.16 32.56 19.18
C ASN A 503 -20.69 31.45 18.26
N PRO A 504 -21.87 31.64 17.65
CA PRO A 504 -22.52 30.62 16.82
C PRO A 504 -21.83 30.49 15.48
N THR A 505 -20.82 29.62 15.40
CA THR A 505 -20.10 29.27 14.18
C THR A 505 -20.60 27.94 13.59
N SER A 506 -20.15 27.60 12.39
CA SER A 506 -20.37 26.27 11.79
C SER A 506 -19.30 25.25 12.19
N HIS A 507 -18.38 25.61 13.08
CA HIS A 507 -17.32 24.71 13.53
C HIS A 507 -17.82 23.89 14.72
N PRO A 508 -17.97 22.56 14.62
CA PRO A 508 -18.31 21.71 15.74
C PRO A 508 -17.32 21.91 16.89
N GLY A 509 -17.84 22.10 18.08
CA GLY A 509 -17.04 22.30 19.28
C GLY A 509 -17.14 21.13 20.25
N PHE A 510 -16.58 21.36 21.44
CA PHE A 510 -16.91 20.52 22.58
C PHE A 510 -18.33 20.85 22.99
N GLY A 511 -19.28 20.01 22.64
CA GLY A 511 -20.64 20.15 23.14
C GLY A 511 -20.63 20.09 24.67
N GLN A 512 -21.59 20.70 25.29
CA GLN A 512 -21.82 20.65 26.73
C GLN A 512 -21.91 19.20 27.27
N TYR A 513 -22.08 18.25 26.35
CA TYR A 513 -22.21 16.82 26.57
C TYR A 513 -21.16 16.02 25.76
N ALA A 514 -19.88 16.30 25.98
CA ALA A 514 -18.78 15.63 25.29
C ALA A 514 -18.82 14.07 25.35
N ALA A 515 -19.53 13.52 26.32
CA ALA A 515 -19.72 12.07 26.44
C ALA A 515 -20.69 11.48 25.40
N GLU A 516 -21.50 12.31 24.75
CA GLU A 516 -22.46 11.91 23.70
C GLU A 516 -22.08 12.45 22.33
N SER A 517 -20.86 12.96 22.18
CA SER A 517 -20.44 13.60 20.95
C SER A 517 -20.39 12.60 19.78
N PRO A 518 -21.03 12.90 18.64
CA PRO A 518 -20.87 12.14 17.41
C PRO A 518 -19.53 12.48 16.72
N ALA A 519 -18.43 12.45 17.45
CA ALA A 519 -17.10 12.74 16.90
C ALA A 519 -16.75 11.81 15.72
N SER A 520 -17.25 10.57 15.74
CA SER A 520 -17.07 9.61 14.66
C SER A 520 -17.80 10.02 13.36
N GLU A 521 -19.03 10.54 13.46
CA GLU A 521 -19.78 10.98 12.27
C GLU A 521 -19.19 12.26 11.69
N ALA A 522 -18.68 13.18 12.52
CA ALA A 522 -17.99 14.38 12.07
C ALA A 522 -16.70 14.06 11.31
N ALA A 523 -15.94 13.08 11.77
CA ALA A 523 -14.74 12.62 11.08
C ALA A 523 -15.08 12.05 9.69
N ASP A 524 -16.23 11.42 9.53
CA ASP A 524 -16.69 10.82 8.29
C ASP A 524 -17.66 11.70 7.48
N SER A 525 -17.73 12.99 7.77
CA SER A 525 -18.61 13.93 7.07
C SER A 525 -17.93 14.67 5.91
N ASP A 526 -18.74 15.37 5.13
CA ASP A 526 -18.33 16.21 3.99
C ASP A 526 -17.45 17.39 4.41
N ILE A 527 -17.62 17.93 5.63
CA ILE A 527 -16.77 19.00 6.16
C ILE A 527 -15.30 18.57 6.37
N SER A 528 -15.04 17.27 6.48
CA SER A 528 -13.70 16.71 6.60
C SER A 528 -13.03 16.42 5.25
N VAL A 529 -13.77 16.57 4.14
CA VAL A 529 -13.27 16.21 2.80
C VAL A 529 -12.72 17.44 2.08
N HIS A 530 -11.50 17.33 1.62
CA HIS A 530 -10.79 18.41 0.94
C HIS A 530 -10.18 17.95 -0.37
N HIS A 531 -9.98 18.88 -1.30
CA HIS A 531 -9.21 18.59 -2.51
C HIS A 531 -7.76 18.23 -2.17
N ALA A 532 -7.25 17.18 -2.80
CA ALA A 532 -5.91 16.68 -2.57
C ALA A 532 -4.94 16.95 -3.73
N ASP A 533 -5.34 17.79 -4.70
CA ASP A 533 -4.52 18.12 -5.86
C ASP A 533 -3.27 18.91 -5.43
N PHE A 534 -2.11 18.56 -5.99
CA PHE A 534 -0.85 19.24 -5.68
C PHE A 534 0.16 19.21 -6.83
N ILE A 535 1.10 20.18 -6.80
CA ILE A 535 2.35 20.16 -7.55
C ILE A 535 3.50 20.17 -6.55
N LYS A 536 4.38 19.16 -6.60
CA LYS A 536 5.58 19.08 -5.75
C LYS A 536 6.85 19.03 -6.56
N ILE A 537 7.89 19.71 -6.08
CA ILE A 537 9.26 19.44 -6.50
C ILE A 537 9.73 18.20 -5.74
N ARG A 538 10.19 17.18 -6.49
CA ARG A 538 10.71 15.94 -5.89
C ARG A 538 12.17 16.05 -5.58
N ASN A 539 12.94 16.53 -6.56
CA ASN A 539 14.33 16.85 -6.35
C ASN A 539 14.82 17.97 -7.27
N VAL A 540 15.87 18.63 -6.82
CA VAL A 540 16.69 19.56 -7.60
C VAL A 540 18.13 19.09 -7.45
N VAL A 541 18.78 18.81 -8.58
CA VAL A 541 20.18 18.36 -8.61
C VAL A 541 21.00 19.36 -9.40
N LEU A 542 21.99 19.97 -8.76
CA LEU A 542 23.01 20.81 -9.38
C LEU A 542 24.32 20.04 -9.40
N GLY A 543 24.90 19.87 -10.57
CA GLY A 543 26.17 19.19 -10.77
C GLY A 543 27.17 20.10 -11.49
N TYR A 544 28.46 19.91 -11.22
CA TYR A 544 29.52 20.55 -11.95
C TYR A 544 30.66 19.55 -12.22
N ASP A 545 30.87 19.28 -13.51
CA ASP A 545 32.01 18.51 -14.03
C ASP A 545 33.17 19.44 -14.32
N PHE A 546 34.27 19.29 -13.61
CA PHE A 546 35.46 20.15 -13.80
C PHE A 546 36.14 19.89 -15.15
N PRO A 547 36.64 20.95 -15.81
CA PRO A 547 37.34 20.79 -17.10
C PRO A 547 38.53 19.83 -16.98
N VAL A 548 38.73 18.98 -17.96
CA VAL A 548 39.82 17.98 -18.02
C VAL A 548 41.20 18.64 -17.85
N SER A 549 41.39 19.86 -18.35
CA SER A 549 42.64 20.60 -18.19
C SER A 549 42.99 20.95 -16.74
N LEU A 550 42.00 21.19 -15.89
CA LEU A 550 42.16 21.41 -14.45
C LEU A 550 42.40 20.10 -13.72
N VAL A 551 41.59 19.11 -14.02
CA VAL A 551 41.57 17.80 -13.35
C VAL A 551 42.90 17.07 -13.53
N ARG A 552 43.48 17.10 -14.72
CA ARG A 552 44.82 16.55 -14.99
C ARG A 552 45.94 17.17 -14.18
N ARG A 553 45.83 18.47 -13.88
CA ARG A 553 46.82 19.16 -13.02
C ARG A 553 46.78 18.69 -11.59
N LEU A 554 45.61 18.16 -11.16
CA LEU A 554 45.40 17.56 -9.83
C LEU A 554 45.81 16.08 -9.79
N GLY A 555 46.23 15.50 -10.92
CA GLY A 555 46.62 14.08 -10.99
C GLY A 555 45.48 13.08 -11.00
N VAL A 556 44.25 13.56 -11.30
CA VAL A 556 43.05 12.71 -11.38
C VAL A 556 42.46 12.73 -12.78
N ASN A 557 41.68 11.71 -13.15
CA ASN A 557 41.08 11.58 -14.47
C ASN A 557 39.74 12.31 -14.59
N HIS A 558 38.97 12.35 -13.50
CA HIS A 558 37.64 12.99 -13.45
C HIS A 558 37.38 13.56 -12.06
N LEU A 559 36.78 14.74 -12.02
CA LEU A 559 36.31 15.38 -10.79
C LEU A 559 34.96 16.02 -11.06
N ALA A 560 33.97 15.67 -10.24
CA ALA A 560 32.65 16.28 -10.28
C ALA A 560 32.10 16.56 -8.87
N LEU A 561 31.43 17.69 -8.74
CA LEU A 561 30.65 18.03 -7.55
C LEU A 561 29.17 17.88 -7.86
N ARG A 562 28.42 17.42 -6.89
CA ARG A 562 26.97 17.31 -6.94
C ARG A 562 26.35 17.84 -5.66
N PHE A 563 25.35 18.68 -5.82
CA PHE A 563 24.46 19.11 -4.73
C PHE A 563 23.04 18.71 -5.09
N GLN A 564 22.36 18.03 -4.19
CA GLN A 564 20.99 17.57 -4.39
C GLN A 564 20.13 18.00 -3.21
N VAL A 565 18.94 18.48 -3.53
CA VAL A 565 17.89 18.77 -2.56
C VAL A 565 16.70 17.85 -2.88
N ASP A 566 16.34 16.99 -1.95
CA ASP A 566 15.16 16.13 -2.07
C ASP A 566 14.02 16.70 -1.25
N ASN A 567 12.81 16.58 -1.77
CA ASN A 567 11.57 17.03 -1.14
C ASN A 567 11.62 18.49 -0.65
N PRO A 568 12.00 19.49 -1.49
CA PRO A 568 12.02 20.88 -1.07
C PRO A 568 10.62 21.42 -0.72
N GLY A 569 9.55 20.73 -1.15
CA GLY A 569 8.18 21.02 -0.77
C GLY A 569 7.20 21.11 -1.93
N ALA A 570 5.97 21.50 -1.61
CA ALA A 570 4.93 21.74 -2.58
C ALA A 570 5.06 23.15 -3.17
N LEU A 571 4.98 23.25 -4.51
CA LEU A 571 4.82 24.52 -5.21
C LEU A 571 3.38 25.03 -5.10
N TRP A 572 2.45 24.09 -5.07
CA TRP A 572 1.02 24.40 -5.01
C TRP A 572 0.24 23.22 -4.46
N THR A 573 -0.78 23.53 -3.67
CA THR A 573 -1.83 22.61 -3.21
C THR A 573 -3.19 23.26 -3.43
N ARG A 574 -4.19 22.50 -3.81
CA ARG A 574 -5.54 23.03 -4.02
C ARG A 574 -6.27 23.32 -2.71
N ASN A 575 -5.89 22.68 -1.63
CA ASN A 575 -6.42 22.97 -0.31
C ASN A 575 -5.53 23.99 0.41
N ASN A 576 -6.11 24.69 1.38
CA ASN A 576 -5.45 25.69 2.22
C ASN A 576 -5.43 25.33 3.72
N ILE A 577 -5.73 24.06 4.05
CA ILE A 577 -5.82 23.61 5.45
C ILE A 577 -4.45 23.31 6.09
N GLY A 578 -3.36 23.46 5.34
CA GLY A 578 -2.01 23.23 5.86
C GLY A 578 -1.58 21.76 5.98
N VAL A 579 -2.45 20.82 5.60
CA VAL A 579 -2.16 19.39 5.58
C VAL A 579 -1.52 19.01 4.25
N ASP A 580 -0.46 18.23 4.28
CA ASP A 580 0.17 17.70 3.07
C ASP A 580 -0.73 16.62 2.46
N PRO A 581 -1.22 16.79 1.20
CA PRO A 581 -2.18 15.86 0.59
C PRO A 581 -1.61 14.45 0.34
N GLU A 582 -0.28 14.30 0.32
CA GLU A 582 0.36 13.02 0.05
C GLU A 582 0.55 12.18 1.31
N THR A 583 0.85 12.83 2.43
CA THR A 583 1.16 12.15 3.70
C THR A 583 0.03 12.23 4.71
N LEU A 584 -0.96 13.06 4.46
CA LEU A 584 -2.09 13.36 5.35
C LEU A 584 -1.65 13.79 6.78
N GLY A 585 -0.47 14.35 6.89
CA GLY A 585 0.10 14.70 8.19
C GLY A 585 1.44 15.40 8.08
N VAL A 586 2.47 14.81 8.69
CA VAL A 586 3.82 15.39 8.71
C VAL A 586 4.42 15.33 7.31
N ARG A 587 4.83 16.48 6.79
CA ARG A 587 5.51 16.61 5.49
C ARG A 587 6.79 15.77 5.46
N ASN A 588 7.08 15.19 4.29
CA ASN A 588 8.37 14.57 4.04
C ASN A 588 9.49 15.57 4.29
N ARG A 589 10.50 15.16 5.05
CA ARG A 589 11.63 16.03 5.37
C ARG A 589 12.44 16.37 4.13
N THR A 590 12.84 17.61 4.01
CA THR A 590 13.84 18.03 3.01
C THR A 590 15.19 17.45 3.39
N SER A 591 15.86 16.80 2.45
CA SER A 591 17.23 16.34 2.62
C SER A 591 18.18 17.03 1.65
N TYR A 592 19.40 17.23 2.11
CA TYR A 592 20.48 17.86 1.34
C TYR A 592 21.61 16.84 1.20
N VAL A 593 22.01 16.58 -0.03
CA VAL A 593 23.07 15.60 -0.33
C VAL A 593 24.20 16.33 -1.08
N PHE A 594 25.41 16.21 -0.57
CA PHE A 594 26.63 16.68 -1.22
C PHE A 594 27.41 15.45 -1.69
N GLY A 595 27.72 15.43 -2.97
CA GLY A 595 28.50 14.35 -3.60
C GLY A 595 29.77 14.89 -4.21
N LEU A 596 30.86 14.17 -4.00
CA LEU A 596 32.14 14.37 -4.68
C LEU A 596 32.48 13.09 -5.40
N ASN A 597 32.66 13.17 -6.72
CA ASN A 597 33.08 12.04 -7.54
C ASN A 597 34.51 12.30 -8.05
N ILE A 598 35.43 11.43 -7.67
CA ILE A 598 36.83 11.48 -8.10
C ILE A 598 37.18 10.13 -8.74
N ASN A 599 37.71 10.20 -9.96
CA ASN A 599 38.28 9.05 -10.63
C ASN A 599 39.79 9.27 -10.80
N LEU A 600 40.58 8.38 -10.20
CA LEU A 600 42.04 8.43 -10.19
C LEU A 600 42.63 7.81 -11.43
#